data_3c77a73e9405b51e529d8e09c3635c2a
#
_entry.id   3c77a73e9405b51e529d8e09c3635c2a
#
_cell.length_a   1.000
_cell.length_b   1.000
_cell.length_c   1.000
_cell.angle_alpha   90.00
_cell.angle_beta   90.00
_cell.angle_gamma   90.00
#
_symmetry.space_group_name_H-M   'P 1'
#
loop_
_entity.id
_entity.type
_entity.pdbx_description
1 polymer ?
#
loop_
_entity_poly.entity_id
_entity_poly.type
_entity_poly.pdbx_seq_one_letter_code
_entity_poly.pdbx_strand_id
1 'polypeptide(L)'
;MQWFFRQFARLPLSWLHALGIATGWLVYWSSSSYAARMRENISRSGLCASPAACRQLLHQAIGEAGKSVLELPAVWLRPYEAVLKLVNKAEGWGKVEALAHDGRGILFLTPHLGCFEISSLFIASHMPITILY
;
A
#
# COMPACT_ATOMS: atom_id res chain seq x y z
N MET A 1 -17.83 -16.33 -2.15
CA MET A 1 -16.73 -15.37 -2.43
C MET A 1 -16.11 -14.82 -1.14
N GLN A 2 -16.88 -14.30 -0.18
CA GLN A 2 -16.35 -13.76 1.11
C GLN A 2 -15.52 -14.77 1.92
N TRP A 3 -15.89 -16.05 1.94
CA TRP A 3 -15.13 -17.08 2.64
C TRP A 3 -13.70 -17.21 2.11
N PHE A 4 -13.52 -17.17 0.81
CA PHE A 4 -12.20 -17.25 0.15
C PHE A 4 -11.29 -16.09 0.58
N PHE A 5 -11.79 -14.85 0.52
CA PHE A 5 -11.02 -13.67 0.97
C PHE A 5 -10.64 -13.73 2.45
N ARG A 6 -11.51 -14.29 3.30
CA ARG A 6 -11.19 -14.51 4.73
C ARG A 6 -10.06 -15.51 4.94
N GLN A 7 -9.95 -16.55 4.08
CA GLN A 7 -8.81 -17.47 4.18
C GLN A 7 -7.50 -16.77 3.75
N PHE A 8 -7.54 -15.98 2.68
CA PHE A 8 -6.40 -15.15 2.28
C PHE A 8 -5.95 -14.19 3.38
N ALA A 9 -6.87 -13.53 4.06
CA ALA A 9 -6.56 -12.63 5.16
C ALA A 9 -5.79 -13.30 6.31
N ARG A 10 -5.91 -14.62 6.48
CA ARG A 10 -5.21 -15.38 7.53
C ARG A 10 -3.77 -15.76 7.18
N LEU A 11 -3.40 -15.70 5.90
CA LEU A 11 -2.05 -16.05 5.46
C LEU A 11 -1.02 -15.08 6.04
N PRO A 12 0.18 -15.54 6.38
CA PRO A 12 1.29 -14.65 6.72
C PRO A 12 1.53 -13.61 5.63
N LEU A 13 1.91 -12.38 6.02
CA LEU A 13 2.11 -11.28 5.06
C LEU A 13 3.16 -11.62 4.00
N SER A 14 4.20 -12.37 4.38
CA SER A 14 5.24 -12.86 3.46
C SER A 14 4.69 -13.74 2.33
N TRP A 15 3.68 -14.56 2.64
CA TRP A 15 3.02 -15.39 1.63
C TRP A 15 2.14 -14.56 0.70
N LEU A 16 1.41 -13.59 1.27
CA LEU A 16 0.62 -12.64 0.46
C LEU A 16 1.53 -11.84 -0.47
N HIS A 17 2.71 -11.42 -0.01
CA HIS A 17 3.70 -10.73 -0.83
C HIS A 17 4.25 -11.62 -1.95
N ALA A 18 4.60 -12.87 -1.65
CA ALA A 18 5.09 -13.79 -2.68
C ALA A 18 4.03 -14.05 -3.77
N LEU A 19 2.78 -14.30 -3.36
CA LEU A 19 1.65 -14.45 -4.28
C LEU A 19 1.36 -13.15 -5.03
N GLY A 20 1.49 -12.01 -4.36
CA GLY A 20 1.34 -10.68 -4.95
C GLY A 20 2.34 -10.43 -6.07
N ILE A 21 3.62 -10.72 -5.83
CA ILE A 21 4.66 -10.60 -6.87
C ILE A 21 4.31 -11.46 -8.08
N ALA A 22 3.95 -12.74 -7.84
CA ALA A 22 3.57 -13.66 -8.92
C ALA A 22 2.34 -13.14 -9.71
N THR A 23 1.33 -12.64 -9.00
CA THR A 23 0.13 -12.05 -9.61
C THR A 23 0.45 -10.79 -10.41
N GLY A 24 1.30 -9.91 -9.87
CA GLY A 24 1.75 -8.70 -10.58
C GLY A 24 2.41 -9.03 -11.92
N TRP A 25 3.29 -10.01 -11.94
CA TRP A 25 3.92 -10.48 -13.17
C TRP A 25 2.93 -11.15 -14.12
N LEU A 26 2.00 -11.96 -13.62
CA LEU A 26 0.98 -12.58 -14.44
C LEU A 26 0.12 -11.52 -15.14
N VAL A 27 -0.32 -10.49 -14.41
CA VAL A 27 -1.10 -9.37 -14.98
C VAL A 27 -0.27 -8.59 -15.98
N TYR A 28 1.00 -8.32 -15.69
CA TYR A 28 1.89 -7.61 -16.59
C TYR A 28 2.06 -8.34 -17.93
N TRP A 29 2.18 -9.67 -17.93
CA TRP A 29 2.33 -10.46 -19.15
C TRP A 29 1.01 -10.68 -19.89
N SER A 30 -0.10 -10.75 -19.16
CA SER A 30 -1.41 -11.00 -19.76
C SER A 30 -2.07 -9.76 -20.37
N SER A 31 -1.67 -8.55 -19.96
CA SER A 31 -2.26 -7.30 -20.40
C SER A 31 -1.23 -6.35 -21.04
N SER A 32 -1.19 -6.32 -22.36
CA SER A 32 -0.28 -5.43 -23.10
C SER A 32 -0.53 -3.95 -22.82
N SER A 33 -1.78 -3.53 -22.63
CA SER A 33 -2.14 -2.15 -22.30
C SER A 33 -1.69 -1.74 -20.90
N TYR A 34 -1.83 -2.63 -19.92
CA TYR A 34 -1.33 -2.41 -18.57
C TYR A 34 0.20 -2.30 -18.58
N ALA A 35 0.88 -3.23 -19.24
CA ALA A 35 2.33 -3.23 -19.37
C ALA A 35 2.85 -1.96 -20.06
N ALA A 36 2.16 -1.48 -21.11
CA ALA A 36 2.52 -0.25 -21.80
C ALA A 36 2.41 0.97 -20.89
N ARG A 37 1.28 1.11 -20.17
CA ARG A 37 1.08 2.22 -19.22
C ARG A 37 2.12 2.22 -18.09
N MET A 38 2.43 1.04 -17.56
CA MET A 38 3.41 0.92 -16.49
C MET A 38 4.81 1.36 -16.95
N ARG A 39 5.24 0.93 -18.15
CA ARG A 39 6.49 1.38 -18.76
C ARG A 39 6.49 2.89 -19.01
N GLU A 40 5.40 3.44 -19.54
CA GLU A 40 5.26 4.87 -19.78
C GLU A 40 5.34 5.67 -18.48
N ASN A 41 4.62 5.27 -17.44
CA ASN A 41 4.65 5.94 -16.14
C ASN A 41 6.06 5.95 -15.54
N ILE A 42 6.77 4.82 -15.60
CA ILE A 42 8.16 4.74 -15.13
C ILE A 42 9.07 5.65 -15.96
N SER A 43 8.95 5.64 -17.27
CA SER A 43 9.78 6.51 -18.13
C SER A 43 9.54 7.99 -17.90
N ARG A 44 8.31 8.38 -17.61
CA ARG A 44 7.89 9.77 -17.33
C ARG A 44 8.14 10.22 -15.89
N SER A 45 8.41 9.31 -14.97
CA SER A 45 8.57 9.64 -13.54
C SER A 45 9.78 10.54 -13.23
N GLY A 46 10.76 10.60 -14.14
CA GLY A 46 12.02 11.31 -13.90
C GLY A 46 12.96 10.59 -12.93
N LEU A 47 12.58 9.39 -12.43
CA LEU A 47 13.38 8.63 -11.45
C LEU A 47 14.48 7.78 -12.08
N CYS A 48 14.53 7.70 -13.39
CA CYS A 48 15.47 6.83 -14.13
C CYS A 48 16.73 7.57 -14.53
N ALA A 49 17.85 7.26 -13.91
CA ALA A 49 19.14 7.79 -14.31
C ALA A 49 19.70 7.13 -15.60
N SER A 50 19.18 5.97 -15.99
CA SER A 50 19.61 5.22 -17.18
C SER A 50 18.53 4.22 -17.63
N PRO A 51 18.61 3.70 -18.87
CA PRO A 51 17.72 2.63 -19.32
C PRO A 51 17.76 1.37 -18.45
N ALA A 52 18.91 1.05 -17.85
CA ALA A 52 19.07 -0.05 -16.93
C ALA A 52 18.31 0.22 -15.61
N ALA A 53 18.43 1.44 -15.07
CA ALA A 53 17.71 1.86 -13.88
C ALA A 53 16.18 1.84 -14.09
N CYS A 54 15.70 2.25 -15.28
CA CYS A 54 14.28 2.14 -15.63
C CYS A 54 13.79 0.69 -15.63
N ARG A 55 14.56 -0.23 -16.19
CA ARG A 55 14.19 -1.66 -16.17
C ARG A 55 14.13 -2.20 -14.76
N GLN A 56 15.09 -1.87 -13.92
CA GLN A 56 15.12 -2.29 -12.52
C GLN A 56 13.91 -1.74 -11.76
N LEU A 57 13.62 -0.45 -11.91
CA LEU A 57 12.47 0.21 -11.28
C LEU A 57 11.14 -0.42 -11.75
N LEU A 58 11.02 -0.72 -13.05
CA LEU A 58 9.86 -1.39 -13.62
C LEU A 58 9.65 -2.78 -12.99
N HIS A 59 10.71 -3.59 -12.87
CA HIS A 59 10.62 -4.91 -12.23
C HIS A 59 10.14 -4.81 -10.77
N GLN A 60 10.65 -3.84 -10.03
CA GLN A 60 10.21 -3.59 -8.66
C GLN A 60 8.74 -3.15 -8.63
N ALA A 61 8.35 -2.19 -9.46
CA ALA A 61 6.99 -1.66 -9.52
C ALA A 61 5.94 -2.74 -9.88
N ILE A 62 6.26 -3.69 -10.76
CA ILE A 62 5.39 -4.82 -11.09
C ILE A 62 5.10 -5.66 -9.83
N GLY A 63 6.14 -6.00 -9.09
CA GLY A 63 6.00 -6.78 -7.86
C GLY A 63 5.22 -6.03 -6.78
N GLU A 64 5.54 -4.75 -6.55
CA GLU A 64 4.88 -3.92 -5.54
C GLU A 64 3.40 -3.68 -5.87
N ALA A 65 3.04 -3.49 -7.14
CA ALA A 65 1.65 -3.38 -7.56
C ALA A 65 0.85 -4.65 -7.25
N GLY A 66 1.45 -5.82 -7.45
CA GLY A 66 0.80 -7.09 -7.10
C GLY A 66 0.67 -7.29 -5.59
N LYS A 67 1.69 -6.91 -4.80
CA LYS A 67 1.62 -6.95 -3.33
C LYS A 67 0.49 -6.06 -2.82
N SER A 68 0.39 -4.81 -3.28
CA SER A 68 -0.63 -3.86 -2.86
C SER A 68 -2.04 -4.41 -2.98
N VAL A 69 -2.34 -5.13 -4.06
CA VAL A 69 -3.66 -5.77 -4.27
C VAL A 69 -3.90 -6.91 -3.27
N LEU A 70 -2.90 -7.77 -3.04
CA LEU A 70 -3.07 -8.94 -2.18
C LEU A 70 -2.96 -8.63 -0.68
N GLU A 71 -2.49 -7.45 -0.30
CA GLU A 71 -2.52 -6.95 1.07
C GLU A 71 -3.93 -6.51 1.51
N LEU A 72 -4.78 -6.05 0.59
CA LEU A 72 -6.11 -5.54 0.92
C LEU A 72 -6.96 -6.50 1.77
N PRO A 73 -7.07 -7.80 1.45
CA PRO A 73 -7.79 -8.73 2.31
C PRO A 73 -7.25 -8.78 3.75
N ALA A 74 -5.93 -8.66 3.93
CA ALA A 74 -5.32 -8.67 5.25
C ALA A 74 -5.68 -7.40 6.04
N VAL A 75 -5.71 -6.24 5.39
CA VAL A 75 -6.05 -4.96 6.03
C VAL A 75 -7.55 -4.86 6.34
N TRP A 76 -8.41 -5.32 5.42
CA TRP A 76 -9.86 -5.15 5.57
C TRP A 76 -10.55 -6.24 6.39
N LEU A 77 -9.99 -7.45 6.45
CA LEU A 77 -10.68 -8.61 7.02
C LEU A 77 -10.02 -9.18 8.28
N ARG A 78 -8.83 -8.71 8.66
CA ARG A 78 -8.22 -9.04 9.95
C ARG A 78 -8.88 -8.25 11.07
N PRO A 79 -8.83 -8.77 12.31
CA PRO A 79 -9.19 -7.97 13.49
C PRO A 79 -8.37 -6.68 13.51
N TYR A 80 -9.01 -5.57 13.87
CA TYR A 80 -8.41 -4.23 13.89
C TYR A 80 -7.06 -4.18 14.61
N GLU A 81 -7.00 -4.77 15.81
CA GLU A 81 -5.77 -4.85 16.61
C GLU A 81 -4.63 -5.63 15.91
N ALA A 82 -4.98 -6.62 15.11
CA ALA A 82 -3.99 -7.38 14.35
C ALA A 82 -3.44 -6.57 13.17
N VAL A 83 -4.25 -5.69 12.58
CA VAL A 83 -3.82 -4.78 11.52
C VAL A 83 -2.90 -3.71 12.09
N LEU A 84 -3.24 -3.11 13.24
CA LEU A 84 -2.41 -2.10 13.89
C LEU A 84 -1.01 -2.61 14.25
N LYS A 85 -0.89 -3.90 14.62
CA LYS A 85 0.41 -4.53 14.89
C LYS A 85 1.34 -4.63 13.67
N LEU A 86 0.83 -4.41 12.46
CA LEU A 86 1.65 -4.34 11.24
C LEU A 86 2.39 -3.01 11.13
N VAL A 87 1.96 -1.97 11.85
CA VAL A 87 2.64 -0.68 11.90
C VAL A 87 3.79 -0.77 12.89
N ASN A 88 5.00 -0.99 12.39
CA ASN A 88 6.18 -1.11 13.24
C ASN A 88 6.71 0.25 13.72
N LYS A 89 6.49 1.32 12.97
CA LYS A 89 7.00 2.65 13.25
C LYS A 89 6.16 3.72 12.56
N ALA A 90 5.84 4.79 13.29
CA ALA A 90 5.21 5.99 12.75
C ALA A 90 6.14 7.18 12.99
N GLU A 91 6.97 7.49 11.99
CA GLU A 91 7.91 8.62 12.10
C GLU A 91 7.16 9.94 12.10
N GLY A 92 7.58 10.84 13.00
CA GLY A 92 6.98 12.17 13.15
C GLY A 92 5.63 12.19 13.87
N TRP A 93 5.12 11.06 14.39
CA TRP A 93 3.84 10.99 15.08
C TRP A 93 3.74 11.97 16.26
N GLY A 94 4.79 12.16 17.05
CA GLY A 94 4.81 13.14 18.16
C GLY A 94 4.52 14.58 17.73
N LYS A 95 4.81 14.96 16.47
CA LYS A 95 4.41 16.28 15.94
C LYS A 95 2.90 16.35 15.72
N VAL A 96 2.29 15.26 15.28
CA VAL A 96 0.84 15.15 15.10
C VAL A 96 0.13 15.26 16.45
N GLU A 97 0.61 14.55 17.46
CA GLU A 97 0.07 14.62 18.83
C GLU A 97 0.14 16.04 19.38
N ALA A 98 1.29 16.72 19.23
CA ALA A 98 1.45 18.10 19.67
C ALA A 98 0.44 19.04 18.97
N LEU A 99 0.24 18.91 17.66
CA LEU A 99 -0.73 19.71 16.92
C LEU A 99 -2.18 19.39 17.30
N ALA A 100 -2.48 18.15 17.63
CA ALA A 100 -3.82 17.74 18.09
C ALA A 100 -4.17 18.39 19.43
N HIS A 101 -3.21 18.56 20.34
CA HIS A 101 -3.40 19.25 21.61
C HIS A 101 -3.66 20.74 21.48
N ASP A 102 -3.22 21.37 20.38
CA ASP A 102 -3.48 22.80 20.13
C ASP A 102 -4.95 23.12 19.81
N GLY A 103 -5.82 22.11 19.69
CA GLY A 103 -7.26 22.25 19.39
C GLY A 103 -7.55 22.72 17.97
N ARG A 104 -6.56 22.80 17.10
CA ARG A 104 -6.70 23.08 15.65
C ARG A 104 -6.89 21.76 14.91
N GLY A 105 -7.79 21.77 13.91
CA GLY A 105 -7.98 20.61 13.05
C GLY A 105 -6.70 20.28 12.26
N ILE A 106 -6.49 18.99 11.98
CA ILE A 106 -5.37 18.50 11.18
C ILE A 106 -5.91 17.94 9.88
N LEU A 107 -5.34 18.37 8.74
CA LEU A 107 -5.60 17.79 7.44
C LEU A 107 -4.46 16.85 7.06
N PHE A 108 -4.76 15.55 6.98
CA PHE A 108 -3.82 14.53 6.50
C PHE A 108 -3.96 14.35 5.00
N LEU A 109 -2.86 14.45 4.27
CA LEU A 109 -2.78 14.12 2.85
C LEU A 109 -2.05 12.79 2.71
N THR A 110 -2.75 11.78 2.23
CA THR A 110 -2.20 10.43 2.06
C THR A 110 -2.05 10.12 0.58
N PRO A 111 -0.83 9.99 0.05
CA PRO A 111 -0.62 9.51 -1.31
C PRO A 111 -0.96 8.02 -1.40
N HIS A 112 -1.38 7.58 -2.59
CA HIS A 112 -1.64 6.15 -2.86
C HIS A 112 -0.31 5.40 -3.07
N LEU A 113 0.52 5.33 -2.03
CA LEU A 113 1.81 4.64 -2.02
C LEU A 113 1.78 3.49 -1.02
N GLY A 114 2.19 2.30 -1.46
CA GLY A 114 2.16 1.09 -0.65
C GLY A 114 0.76 0.78 -0.12
N CYS A 115 0.69 0.22 1.07
CA CYS A 115 -0.58 -0.07 1.76
C CYS A 115 -1.11 1.18 2.49
N PHE A 116 -1.47 2.24 1.74
CA PHE A 116 -1.91 3.52 2.30
C PHE A 116 -3.16 3.41 3.19
N GLU A 117 -3.99 2.40 2.98
CA GLU A 117 -5.20 2.11 3.76
C GLU A 117 -4.91 1.97 5.27
N ILE A 118 -3.75 1.42 5.63
CA ILE A 118 -3.37 1.23 7.04
C ILE A 118 -3.13 2.58 7.75
N SER A 119 -2.79 3.64 7.00
CA SER A 119 -2.54 4.97 7.56
C SER A 119 -3.78 5.53 8.24
N SER A 120 -4.94 5.42 7.59
CA SER A 120 -6.20 5.88 8.16
C SER A 120 -6.60 5.07 9.38
N LEU A 121 -6.38 3.75 9.38
CA LEU A 121 -6.64 2.89 10.53
C LEU A 121 -5.72 3.27 11.72
N PHE A 122 -4.45 3.53 11.45
CA PHE A 122 -3.50 3.96 12.46
C PHE A 122 -3.89 5.31 13.06
N ILE A 123 -4.21 6.31 12.25
CA ILE A 123 -4.66 7.62 12.74
C ILE A 123 -5.93 7.47 13.56
N ALA A 124 -6.91 6.70 13.08
CA ALA A 124 -8.16 6.45 13.77
C ALA A 124 -8.01 5.76 15.13
N SER A 125 -6.90 5.01 15.34
CA SER A 125 -6.60 4.42 16.66
C SER A 125 -6.15 5.44 17.71
N HIS A 126 -5.77 6.65 17.29
CA HIS A 126 -5.27 7.69 18.20
C HIS A 126 -6.22 8.89 18.32
N MET A 127 -7.00 9.18 17.27
CA MET A 127 -7.91 10.32 17.27
C MET A 127 -9.10 10.09 16.31
N PRO A 128 -10.27 10.74 16.55
CA PRO A 128 -11.38 10.72 15.59
C PRO A 128 -10.95 11.34 14.27
N ILE A 129 -11.28 10.68 13.15
CA ILE A 129 -10.98 11.17 11.79
C ILE A 129 -12.23 11.12 10.91
N THR A 130 -12.26 12.00 9.90
CA THR A 130 -13.18 11.93 8.77
C THR A 130 -12.37 11.70 7.51
N ILE A 131 -12.76 10.69 6.72
CA ILE A 131 -12.04 10.32 5.49
C ILE A 131 -12.88 10.73 4.31
N LEU A 132 -12.27 11.44 3.35
CA LEU A 132 -12.85 11.78 2.06
C LEU A 132 -12.32 10.80 1.01
N TYR A 133 -13.24 10.20 0.25
CA TYR A 133 -12.94 9.29 -0.85
C TYR A 133 -13.28 9.93 -2.19
#